data_2744a9d4db62789b654f19a35230df31
#
_entry.id   2744a9d4db62789b654f19a35230df31
#
_cell.length_a   1.000
_cell.length_b   1.000
_cell.length_c   1.000
_cell.angle_alpha   90.00
_cell.angle_beta   90.00
_cell.angle_gamma   90.00
#
_symmetry.space_group_name_H-M   'P 1'
#
loop_
_entity.id
_entity.type
_entity.pdbx_description
1 polymer ?
#
loop_
_entity_poly.entity_id
_entity_poly.type
_entity_poly.pdbx_seq_one_letter_code
_entity_poly.pdbx_strand_id
1 'polypeptide(L)'
;LKQSKRHILLFELAYKLIAVAVFYPVITGVIRLCMKISGINYLTNEYIAKAFTNPVIIIFCLIGVIGFVAYCIFEMAYLAVCFETKRKGIQASIIDNIYNAFLQLKKLIRIQSIPLFLFFLISIIFINVTVVGNIIFTETIKNLLWSMMRRNRYIIYAAVAVVVTFIYYWVIRGIFSFNIYMLEGRSFTASYKKSSGIVRKNVLRIIGTVVLYNLALLVIIYIFYAIISVFLIAG
;
A
#
# COMPACT_ATOMS: atom_id res chain seq x y z
N LEU A 1 -16.30 2.94 24.70
CA LEU A 1 -15.58 3.73 23.67
C LEU A 1 -14.07 3.74 23.88
N LYS A 2 -13.55 3.93 25.10
CA LYS A 2 -12.10 3.93 25.41
C LYS A 2 -11.42 2.57 25.16
N GLN A 3 -12.04 1.46 25.57
CA GLN A 3 -11.45 0.11 25.50
C GLN A 3 -11.22 -0.36 24.06
N SER A 4 -12.17 -0.10 23.16
CA SER A 4 -12.04 -0.45 21.74
C SER A 4 -10.92 0.32 21.02
N LYS A 5 -10.70 1.60 21.37
CA LYS A 5 -9.59 2.39 20.82
C LYS A 5 -8.23 1.83 21.27
N ARG A 6 -8.13 1.42 22.55
CA ARG A 6 -6.92 0.80 23.10
C ARG A 6 -6.59 -0.52 22.41
N HIS A 7 -7.59 -1.36 22.14
CA HIS A 7 -7.39 -2.64 21.45
C HIS A 7 -6.88 -2.43 20.00
N ILE A 8 -7.44 -1.47 19.28
CA ILE A 8 -6.98 -1.13 17.92
C ILE A 8 -5.55 -0.62 17.98
N LEU A 9 -5.24 0.30 18.89
CA LEU A 9 -3.90 0.89 19.01
C LEU A 9 -2.86 -0.15 19.42
N LEU A 10 -3.16 -1.05 20.36
CA LEU A 10 -2.27 -2.13 20.75
C LEU A 10 -2.02 -3.11 19.61
N PHE A 11 -3.06 -3.47 18.86
CA PHE A 11 -2.92 -4.32 17.69
C PHE A 11 -2.03 -3.65 16.64
N GLU A 12 -2.32 -2.40 16.27
CA GLU A 12 -1.55 -1.64 15.29
C GLU A 12 -0.07 -1.55 15.66
N LEU A 13 0.23 -1.25 16.93
CA LEU A 13 1.59 -1.14 17.41
C LEU A 13 2.31 -2.50 17.35
N ALA A 14 1.69 -3.55 17.88
CA ALA A 14 2.24 -4.91 17.84
C ALA A 14 2.42 -5.39 16.39
N TYR A 15 1.44 -5.13 15.53
CA TYR A 15 1.45 -5.53 14.14
C TYR A 15 2.60 -4.85 13.37
N LYS A 16 2.81 -3.56 13.57
CA LYS A 16 3.91 -2.82 12.95
C LYS A 16 5.28 -3.22 13.49
N LEU A 17 5.39 -3.54 14.78
CA LEU A 17 6.62 -4.12 15.33
C LEU A 17 6.95 -5.47 14.72
N ILE A 18 5.95 -6.35 14.56
CA ILE A 18 6.11 -7.64 13.87
C ILE A 18 6.51 -7.41 12.42
N ALA A 19 5.91 -6.42 11.74
CA ALA A 19 6.29 -6.07 10.37
C ALA A 19 7.77 -5.74 10.26
N VAL A 20 8.28 -4.86 11.10
CA VAL A 20 9.71 -4.49 11.08
C VAL A 20 10.59 -5.69 11.44
N ALA A 21 10.23 -6.46 12.46
CA ALA A 21 11.02 -7.62 12.92
C ALA A 21 11.06 -8.76 11.89
N VAL A 22 10.02 -8.94 11.07
CA VAL A 22 9.94 -10.02 10.09
C VAL A 22 10.32 -9.53 8.68
N PHE A 23 9.72 -8.44 8.20
CA PHE A 23 9.94 -8.00 6.83
C PHE A 23 11.34 -7.42 6.60
N TYR A 24 11.92 -6.73 7.58
CA TYR A 24 13.27 -6.17 7.41
C TYR A 24 14.33 -7.27 7.17
N PRO A 25 14.47 -8.32 8.01
CA PRO A 25 15.41 -9.39 7.74
C PRO A 25 15.05 -10.22 6.51
N VAL A 26 13.77 -10.40 6.19
CA VAL A 26 13.35 -11.10 4.95
C VAL A 26 13.75 -10.30 3.72
N ILE A 27 13.46 -9.01 3.68
CA ILE A 27 13.81 -8.15 2.54
C ILE A 27 15.35 -8.09 2.38
N THR A 28 16.09 -7.88 3.47
CA THR A 28 17.56 -7.85 3.42
C THR A 28 18.12 -9.20 3.00
N GLY A 29 17.53 -10.30 3.45
CA GLY A 29 17.90 -11.66 3.05
C GLY A 29 17.65 -11.90 1.55
N VAL A 30 16.50 -11.51 1.04
CA VAL A 30 16.18 -11.60 -0.40
C VAL A 30 17.13 -10.74 -1.23
N ILE A 31 17.41 -9.51 -0.82
CA ILE A 31 18.36 -8.65 -1.51
C ILE A 31 19.76 -9.29 -1.56
N ARG A 32 20.27 -9.82 -0.44
CA ARG A 32 21.56 -10.52 -0.39
C ARG A 32 21.59 -11.76 -1.28
N LEU A 33 20.51 -12.54 -1.31
CA LEU A 33 20.35 -13.69 -2.20
C LEU A 33 20.38 -13.26 -3.67
N CYS A 34 19.63 -12.22 -4.02
CA CYS A 34 19.62 -11.65 -5.37
C CYS A 34 21.02 -11.18 -5.80
N MET A 35 21.75 -10.50 -4.91
CA MET A 35 23.12 -10.06 -5.15
C MET A 35 24.05 -11.26 -5.38
N LYS A 36 23.98 -12.29 -4.52
CA LYS A 36 24.78 -13.51 -4.65
C LYS A 36 24.51 -14.26 -5.95
N ILE A 37 23.24 -14.41 -6.35
CA ILE A 37 22.84 -15.08 -7.59
C ILE A 37 23.31 -14.29 -8.83
N SER A 38 23.30 -12.96 -8.76
CA SER A 38 23.72 -12.09 -9.85
C SER A 38 25.22 -11.84 -9.90
N GLY A 39 26.00 -12.34 -8.93
CA GLY A 39 27.45 -12.09 -8.83
C GLY A 39 27.80 -10.62 -8.55
N ILE A 40 26.94 -9.90 -7.86
CA ILE A 40 27.03 -8.45 -7.62
C ILE A 40 27.36 -8.21 -6.15
N ASN A 41 28.40 -7.42 -5.88
CA ASN A 41 28.81 -7.10 -4.50
C ASN A 41 28.10 -5.86 -3.93
N TYR A 42 27.51 -5.02 -4.78
CA TYR A 42 26.81 -3.79 -4.38
C TYR A 42 25.68 -3.45 -5.36
N LEU A 43 24.63 -2.84 -4.86
CA LEU A 43 23.45 -2.44 -5.65
C LEU A 43 23.66 -1.06 -6.27
N THR A 44 23.82 -1.03 -7.61
CA THR A 44 23.69 0.20 -8.40
C THR A 44 22.46 0.11 -9.30
N ASN A 45 21.99 1.26 -9.83
CA ASN A 45 20.83 1.29 -10.70
C ASN A 45 20.97 0.39 -11.94
N GLU A 46 22.18 0.28 -12.49
CA GLU A 46 22.49 -0.56 -13.65
C GLU A 46 22.37 -2.06 -13.29
N TYR A 47 22.85 -2.43 -12.12
CA TYR A 47 22.76 -3.81 -11.64
C TYR A 47 21.34 -4.22 -11.24
N ILE A 48 20.52 -3.28 -10.74
CA ILE A 48 19.11 -3.52 -10.49
C ILE A 48 18.39 -3.89 -11.79
N ALA A 49 18.59 -3.13 -12.85
CA ALA A 49 18.01 -3.43 -14.16
C ALA A 49 18.45 -4.81 -14.68
N LYS A 50 19.74 -5.17 -14.52
CA LYS A 50 20.28 -6.49 -14.90
C LYS A 50 19.75 -7.61 -14.01
N ALA A 51 19.53 -7.36 -12.70
CA ALA A 51 18.96 -8.35 -11.80
C ALA A 51 17.52 -8.73 -12.21
N PHE A 52 16.73 -7.77 -12.68
CA PHE A 52 15.37 -8.02 -13.18
C PHE A 52 15.31 -8.80 -14.52
N THR A 53 16.43 -9.08 -15.17
CA THR A 53 16.46 -10.03 -16.30
C THR A 53 16.55 -11.48 -15.85
N ASN A 54 16.88 -11.73 -14.58
CA ASN A 54 16.98 -13.09 -14.04
C ASN A 54 15.57 -13.58 -13.57
N PRO A 55 15.02 -14.68 -14.16
CA PRO A 55 13.68 -15.16 -13.82
C PRO A 55 13.55 -15.59 -12.36
N VAL A 56 14.62 -16.06 -11.73
CA VAL A 56 14.61 -16.46 -10.31
C VAL A 56 14.37 -15.23 -9.43
N ILE A 57 15.03 -14.13 -9.73
CA ILE A 57 14.87 -12.86 -8.98
C ILE A 57 13.45 -12.33 -9.13
N ILE A 58 12.90 -12.38 -10.35
CA ILE A 58 11.51 -11.95 -10.62
C ILE A 58 10.54 -12.76 -9.77
N ILE A 59 10.71 -14.09 -9.68
CA ILE A 59 9.85 -14.96 -8.87
C ILE A 59 9.94 -14.59 -7.40
N PHE A 60 11.14 -14.38 -6.85
CA PHE A 60 11.32 -13.96 -5.46
C PHE A 60 10.69 -12.59 -5.19
N CYS A 61 10.84 -11.62 -6.09
CA CYS A 61 10.19 -10.31 -5.98
C CYS A 61 8.66 -10.44 -6.00
N LEU A 62 8.10 -11.27 -6.89
CA LEU A 62 6.66 -11.52 -6.96
C LEU A 62 6.13 -12.14 -5.66
N ILE A 63 6.81 -13.15 -5.11
CA ILE A 63 6.44 -13.76 -3.83
C ILE A 63 6.49 -12.70 -2.71
N GLY A 64 7.53 -11.87 -2.68
CA GLY A 64 7.66 -10.78 -1.72
C GLY A 64 6.53 -9.77 -1.81
N VAL A 65 6.16 -9.35 -3.02
CA VAL A 65 5.02 -8.44 -3.25
C VAL A 65 3.70 -9.08 -2.82
N ILE A 66 3.47 -10.35 -3.17
CA ILE A 66 2.26 -11.07 -2.76
C ILE A 66 2.19 -11.16 -1.23
N GLY A 67 3.29 -11.52 -0.57
CA GLY A 67 3.37 -11.57 0.90
C GLY A 67 3.10 -10.22 1.55
N PHE A 68 3.68 -9.15 1.02
CA PHE A 68 3.47 -7.79 1.51
C PHE A 68 2.01 -7.35 1.34
N VAL A 69 1.41 -7.60 0.18
CA VAL A 69 0.00 -7.27 -0.06
C VAL A 69 -0.92 -8.09 0.83
N ALA A 70 -0.65 -9.39 1.03
CA ALA A 70 -1.41 -10.22 1.97
C ALA A 70 -1.33 -9.69 3.41
N TYR A 71 -0.15 -9.21 3.81
CA TYR A 71 0.08 -8.54 5.08
C TYR A 71 -0.81 -7.30 5.21
N CYS A 72 -0.75 -6.36 4.27
CA CYS A 72 -1.58 -5.15 4.29
C CYS A 72 -3.09 -5.46 4.28
N ILE A 73 -3.49 -6.47 3.53
CA ILE A 73 -4.89 -6.94 3.47
C ILE A 73 -5.35 -7.46 4.84
N PHE A 74 -4.49 -8.17 5.57
CA PHE A 74 -4.82 -8.65 6.91
C PHE A 74 -5.05 -7.49 7.89
N GLU A 75 -4.19 -6.47 7.87
CA GLU A 75 -4.36 -5.26 8.68
C GLU A 75 -5.73 -4.61 8.42
N MET A 76 -6.06 -4.41 7.14
CA MET A 76 -7.35 -3.83 6.75
C MET A 76 -8.54 -4.71 7.13
N ALA A 77 -8.41 -6.05 7.01
CA ALA A 77 -9.46 -6.98 7.41
C ALA A 77 -9.71 -6.93 8.92
N TYR A 78 -8.64 -6.86 9.72
CA TYR A 78 -8.76 -6.71 11.17
C TYR A 78 -9.47 -5.41 11.55
N LEU A 79 -9.08 -4.29 10.95
CA LEU A 79 -9.73 -3.00 11.19
C LEU A 79 -11.21 -3.05 10.80
N ALA A 80 -11.54 -3.62 9.63
CA ALA A 80 -12.93 -3.76 9.18
C ALA A 80 -13.76 -4.58 10.16
N VAL A 81 -13.22 -5.71 10.67
CA VAL A 81 -13.88 -6.55 11.68
C VAL A 81 -14.07 -5.77 12.98
N CYS A 82 -13.06 -5.06 13.47
CA CYS A 82 -13.16 -4.25 14.69
C CYS A 82 -14.25 -3.16 14.57
N PHE A 83 -14.35 -2.49 13.44
CA PHE A 83 -15.39 -1.48 13.21
C PHE A 83 -16.77 -2.10 13.12
N GLU A 84 -16.93 -3.26 12.48
CA GLU A 84 -18.21 -3.96 12.36
C GLU A 84 -18.68 -4.50 13.71
N THR A 85 -17.78 -5.12 14.49
CA THR A 85 -18.05 -5.61 15.84
C THR A 85 -18.55 -4.49 16.75
N LYS A 86 -17.86 -3.33 16.64
CA LYS A 86 -18.25 -2.13 17.38
C LYS A 86 -19.63 -1.59 16.93
N ARG A 87 -19.87 -1.57 15.62
CA ARG A 87 -21.17 -1.14 15.07
C ARG A 87 -22.32 -2.00 15.57
N LYS A 88 -22.07 -3.30 15.75
CA LYS A 88 -23.07 -4.25 16.28
C LYS A 88 -23.18 -4.23 17.80
N GLY A 89 -22.38 -3.44 18.51
CA GLY A 89 -22.37 -3.39 19.97
C GLY A 89 -21.79 -4.63 20.64
N ILE A 90 -21.10 -5.50 19.89
CA ILE A 90 -20.52 -6.74 20.39
C ILE A 90 -19.18 -6.43 21.08
N GLN A 91 -19.01 -6.92 22.31
CA GLN A 91 -17.71 -6.88 23.00
C GLN A 91 -16.88 -8.10 22.57
N ALA A 92 -15.98 -7.92 21.61
CA ALA A 92 -15.06 -8.98 21.18
C ALA A 92 -13.66 -8.71 21.71
N SER A 93 -12.96 -9.79 22.07
CA SER A 93 -11.55 -9.71 22.44
C SER A 93 -10.66 -9.42 21.22
N ILE A 94 -9.38 -9.04 21.44
CA ILE A 94 -8.41 -8.87 20.35
C ILE A 94 -8.27 -10.18 19.58
N ILE A 95 -8.23 -11.32 20.27
CA ILE A 95 -8.04 -12.64 19.68
C ILE A 95 -9.24 -13.01 18.80
N ASP A 96 -10.47 -12.75 19.25
CA ASP A 96 -11.67 -13.00 18.45
C ASP A 96 -11.67 -12.18 17.15
N ASN A 97 -11.25 -10.92 17.23
CA ASN A 97 -11.15 -10.07 16.07
C ASN A 97 -10.05 -10.53 15.10
N ILE A 98 -8.90 -11.01 15.61
CA ILE A 98 -7.83 -11.62 14.79
C ILE A 98 -8.35 -12.89 14.10
N TYR A 99 -9.02 -13.76 14.83
CA TYR A 99 -9.60 -15.00 14.29
C TYR A 99 -10.62 -14.69 13.18
N ASN A 100 -11.54 -13.77 13.45
CA ASN A 100 -12.52 -13.33 12.46
C ASN A 100 -11.90 -12.66 11.23
N ALA A 101 -10.84 -11.87 11.41
CA ALA A 101 -10.09 -11.30 10.30
C ALA A 101 -9.45 -12.40 9.44
N PHE A 102 -8.87 -13.42 10.08
CA PHE A 102 -8.27 -14.56 9.38
C PHE A 102 -9.32 -15.38 8.60
N LEU A 103 -10.51 -15.58 9.17
CA LEU A 103 -11.63 -16.22 8.46
C LEU A 103 -12.06 -15.41 7.21
N GLN A 104 -12.04 -14.09 7.31
CA GLN A 104 -12.33 -13.24 6.15
C GLN A 104 -11.24 -13.36 5.05
N LEU A 105 -9.97 -13.55 5.42
CA LEU A 105 -8.89 -13.78 4.45
C LEU A 105 -9.11 -15.04 3.63
N LYS A 106 -9.67 -16.11 4.18
CA LYS A 106 -10.00 -17.33 3.42
C LYS A 106 -10.91 -17.05 2.22
N LYS A 107 -11.75 -16.00 2.30
CA LYS A 107 -12.60 -15.60 1.18
C LYS A 107 -11.79 -14.99 0.03
N LEU A 108 -10.60 -14.45 0.31
CA LEU A 108 -9.72 -13.83 -0.69
C LEU A 108 -8.89 -14.83 -1.50
N ILE A 109 -8.78 -16.08 -1.04
CA ILE A 109 -8.05 -17.13 -1.76
C ILE A 109 -8.82 -17.61 -3.00
N ARG A 110 -10.04 -17.13 -3.20
CA ARG A 110 -10.84 -17.47 -4.38
C ARG A 110 -10.36 -16.71 -5.60
N ILE A 111 -10.37 -17.35 -6.76
CA ILE A 111 -10.02 -16.74 -8.07
C ILE A 111 -10.84 -15.46 -8.33
N GLN A 112 -12.08 -15.42 -7.88
CA GLN A 112 -12.97 -14.25 -7.98
C GLN A 112 -12.46 -13.02 -7.22
N SER A 113 -11.46 -13.17 -6.33
CA SER A 113 -10.85 -12.08 -5.55
C SER A 113 -9.64 -11.46 -6.23
N ILE A 114 -9.14 -12.04 -7.33
CA ILE A 114 -7.98 -11.50 -8.07
C ILE A 114 -8.18 -10.01 -8.45
N PRO A 115 -9.33 -9.57 -8.97
CA PRO A 115 -9.53 -8.15 -9.28
C PRO A 115 -9.47 -7.24 -8.04
N LEU A 116 -9.92 -7.73 -6.88
CA LEU A 116 -9.81 -7.00 -5.62
C LEU A 116 -8.35 -6.87 -5.17
N PHE A 117 -7.58 -7.96 -5.31
CA PHE A 117 -6.16 -7.98 -4.97
C PHE A 117 -5.35 -7.00 -5.85
N LEU A 118 -5.58 -7.01 -7.16
CA LEU A 118 -4.97 -6.07 -8.10
C LEU A 118 -5.38 -4.62 -7.81
N PHE A 119 -6.66 -4.39 -7.54
CA PHE A 119 -7.15 -3.08 -7.14
C PHE A 119 -6.47 -2.60 -5.85
N PHE A 120 -6.32 -3.47 -4.88
CA PHE A 120 -5.69 -3.15 -3.61
C PHE A 120 -4.20 -2.82 -3.78
N LEU A 121 -3.48 -3.60 -4.59
CA LEU A 121 -2.08 -3.35 -4.93
C LEU A 121 -1.90 -1.98 -5.58
N ILE A 122 -2.71 -1.65 -6.57
CA ILE A 122 -2.69 -0.32 -7.21
C ILE A 122 -3.04 0.77 -6.19
N SER A 123 -4.04 0.52 -5.33
CA SER A 123 -4.47 1.50 -4.32
C SER A 123 -3.39 1.81 -3.29
N ILE A 124 -2.60 0.84 -2.83
CA ILE A 124 -1.48 1.06 -1.90
C ILE A 124 -0.47 2.04 -2.51
N ILE A 125 -0.14 1.84 -3.79
CA ILE A 125 0.80 2.71 -4.49
C ILE A 125 0.24 4.13 -4.62
N PHE A 126 -1.00 4.26 -5.06
CA PHE A 126 -1.59 5.57 -5.38
C PHE A 126 -2.15 6.34 -4.20
N ILE A 127 -2.50 5.70 -3.08
CA ILE A 127 -2.88 6.41 -1.85
C ILE A 127 -1.67 7.13 -1.26
N ASN A 128 -0.47 6.61 -1.45
CA ASN A 128 0.75 7.23 -0.98
C ASN A 128 1.36 8.12 -2.07
N VAL A 129 1.02 9.41 -2.03
CA VAL A 129 1.49 10.43 -2.99
C VAL A 129 3.03 10.50 -3.06
N THR A 130 3.71 10.27 -1.94
CA THR A 130 5.18 10.27 -1.89
C THR A 130 5.78 9.13 -2.71
N VAL A 131 5.17 7.93 -2.64
CA VAL A 131 5.62 6.77 -3.44
C VAL A 131 5.43 7.04 -4.93
N VAL A 132 4.27 7.57 -5.32
CA VAL A 132 3.98 7.94 -6.72
C VAL A 132 4.95 9.00 -7.20
N GLY A 133 5.21 10.04 -6.39
CA GLY A 133 6.19 11.07 -6.71
C GLY A 133 7.58 10.47 -6.94
N ASN A 134 8.05 9.64 -6.03
CA ASN A 134 9.36 8.98 -6.17
C ASN A 134 9.44 8.10 -7.42
N ILE A 135 8.39 7.35 -7.76
CA ILE A 135 8.36 6.54 -8.98
C ILE A 135 8.45 7.43 -10.23
N ILE A 136 7.63 8.49 -10.31
CA ILE A 136 7.59 9.39 -11.48
C ILE A 136 8.91 10.14 -11.64
N PHE A 137 9.54 10.56 -10.54
CA PHE A 137 10.79 11.31 -10.54
C PHE A 137 12.04 10.43 -10.49
N THR A 138 11.91 9.09 -10.55
CA THR A 138 13.07 8.20 -10.68
C THR A 138 13.84 8.50 -11.97
N GLU A 139 15.17 8.49 -11.90
CA GLU A 139 16.05 8.78 -13.04
C GLU A 139 15.71 7.93 -14.27
N THR A 140 15.33 6.66 -14.09
CA THR A 140 14.95 5.76 -15.18
C THR A 140 13.71 6.25 -15.93
N ILE A 141 12.65 6.61 -15.20
CA ILE A 141 11.41 7.11 -15.79
C ILE A 141 11.62 8.51 -16.36
N LYS A 142 12.37 9.35 -15.65
CA LYS A 142 12.76 10.66 -16.10
C LYS A 142 13.54 10.58 -17.42
N ASN A 143 14.51 9.69 -17.54
CA ASN A 143 15.29 9.51 -18.77
C ASN A 143 14.43 8.95 -19.91
N LEU A 144 13.55 8.00 -19.62
CA LEU A 144 12.59 7.45 -20.59
C LEU A 144 11.62 8.54 -21.07
N LEU A 145 11.02 9.29 -20.15
CA LEU A 145 10.19 10.44 -20.50
C LEU A 145 11.00 11.50 -21.26
N TRP A 146 12.23 11.76 -20.84
CA TRP A 146 13.10 12.74 -21.49
C TRP A 146 13.49 12.37 -22.92
N SER A 147 13.74 11.08 -23.20
CA SER A 147 13.98 10.59 -24.55
C SER A 147 12.74 10.74 -25.45
N MET A 148 11.56 10.52 -24.91
CA MET A 148 10.28 10.73 -25.61
C MET A 148 9.93 12.22 -25.73
N MET A 149 10.43 13.06 -24.82
CA MET A 149 10.10 14.49 -24.71
C MET A 149 10.84 15.42 -25.66
N ARG A 150 11.85 14.94 -26.40
CA ARG A 150 12.68 15.82 -27.27
C ARG A 150 11.87 16.68 -28.25
N ARG A 151 10.65 16.25 -28.60
CA ARG A 151 9.82 16.95 -29.59
C ARG A 151 8.66 17.77 -28.99
N ASN A 152 8.05 17.36 -27.83
CA ASN A 152 6.91 18.05 -27.24
C ASN A 152 6.75 17.78 -25.72
N ARG A 153 7.56 18.43 -24.89
CA ARG A 153 7.58 18.25 -23.42
C ARG A 153 6.19 18.41 -22.76
N TYR A 154 5.47 19.45 -23.14
CA TYR A 154 4.20 19.80 -22.50
C TYR A 154 3.10 18.77 -22.74
N ILE A 155 3.05 18.18 -23.92
CA ILE A 155 2.04 17.17 -24.27
C ILE A 155 2.22 15.91 -23.41
N ILE A 156 3.46 15.48 -23.19
CA ILE A 156 3.73 14.27 -22.39
C ILE A 156 3.44 14.53 -20.90
N TYR A 157 3.84 15.69 -20.35
CA TYR A 157 3.45 16.05 -18.99
C TYR A 157 1.93 16.12 -18.81
N ALA A 158 1.23 16.71 -19.76
CA ALA A 158 -0.23 16.74 -19.74
C ALA A 158 -0.84 15.33 -19.80
N ALA A 159 -0.32 14.46 -20.67
CA ALA A 159 -0.77 13.08 -20.78
C ALA A 159 -0.53 12.29 -19.48
N VAL A 160 0.67 12.39 -18.89
CA VAL A 160 0.98 11.77 -17.59
C VAL A 160 0.06 12.30 -16.50
N ALA A 161 -0.15 13.61 -16.42
CA ALA A 161 -1.04 14.22 -15.44
C ALA A 161 -2.48 13.71 -15.58
N VAL A 162 -2.99 13.59 -16.81
CA VAL A 162 -4.33 13.04 -17.10
C VAL A 162 -4.43 11.58 -16.64
N VAL A 163 -3.45 10.74 -16.99
CA VAL A 163 -3.44 9.33 -16.60
C VAL A 163 -3.38 9.18 -15.08
N VAL A 164 -2.49 9.90 -14.41
CA VAL A 164 -2.35 9.89 -12.95
C VAL A 164 -3.65 10.34 -12.28
N THR A 165 -4.25 11.44 -12.75
CA THR A 165 -5.54 11.95 -12.25
C THR A 165 -6.65 10.92 -12.43
N PHE A 166 -6.70 10.25 -13.59
CA PHE A 166 -7.68 9.19 -13.86
C PHE A 166 -7.52 8.00 -12.90
N ILE A 167 -6.28 7.55 -12.65
CA ILE A 167 -6.01 6.46 -11.71
C ILE A 167 -6.40 6.87 -10.29
N TYR A 168 -6.02 8.07 -9.84
CA TYR A 168 -6.44 8.59 -8.53
C TYR A 168 -7.97 8.63 -8.39
N TYR A 169 -8.65 9.13 -9.40
CA TYR A 169 -10.12 9.16 -9.40
C TYR A 169 -10.72 7.75 -9.29
N TRP A 170 -10.15 6.78 -10.01
CA TRP A 170 -10.58 5.39 -9.97
C TRP A 170 -10.32 4.74 -8.61
N VAL A 171 -9.15 4.97 -8.01
CA VAL A 171 -8.78 4.47 -6.68
C VAL A 171 -9.67 5.08 -5.60
N ILE A 172 -9.88 6.39 -5.62
CA ILE A 172 -10.74 7.07 -4.63
C ILE A 172 -12.17 6.54 -4.68
N ARG A 173 -12.71 6.31 -5.88
CA ARG A 173 -14.05 5.72 -6.04
C ARG A 173 -14.18 4.32 -5.44
N GLY A 174 -13.10 3.58 -5.43
CA GLY A 174 -13.05 2.22 -4.88
C GLY A 174 -12.58 2.11 -3.43
N ILE A 175 -12.29 3.20 -2.74
CA ILE A 175 -11.63 3.20 -1.43
C ILE A 175 -12.36 2.33 -0.37
N PHE A 176 -13.68 2.25 -0.44
CA PHE A 176 -14.50 1.42 0.45
C PHE A 176 -14.80 0.03 -0.12
N SER A 177 -14.37 -0.28 -1.36
CA SER A 177 -14.73 -1.53 -2.02
C SER A 177 -14.22 -2.74 -1.27
N PHE A 178 -13.02 -2.65 -0.67
CA PHE A 178 -12.44 -3.68 0.15
C PHE A 178 -13.30 -3.99 1.39
N ASN A 179 -13.68 -2.95 2.14
CA ASN A 179 -14.51 -3.13 3.33
C ASN A 179 -15.88 -3.72 2.99
N ILE A 180 -16.50 -3.27 1.89
CA ILE A 180 -17.80 -3.78 1.43
C ILE A 180 -17.68 -5.25 1.01
N TYR A 181 -16.61 -5.60 0.27
CA TYR A 181 -16.34 -6.98 -0.13
C TYR A 181 -16.19 -7.90 1.08
N MET A 182 -15.39 -7.47 2.07
CA MET A 182 -15.11 -8.26 3.26
C MET A 182 -16.33 -8.44 4.16
N LEU A 183 -17.07 -7.37 4.42
CA LEU A 183 -18.18 -7.36 5.35
C LEU A 183 -19.48 -7.93 4.75
N GLU A 184 -19.76 -7.62 3.49
CA GLU A 184 -21.00 -8.01 2.83
C GLU A 184 -20.88 -9.29 1.99
N GLY A 185 -19.66 -9.76 1.72
CA GLY A 185 -19.42 -10.97 0.92
C GLY A 185 -19.84 -10.85 -0.54
N ARG A 186 -19.98 -9.62 -1.06
CA ARG A 186 -20.37 -9.33 -2.45
C ARG A 186 -19.20 -9.55 -3.40
N SER A 187 -19.50 -9.67 -4.72
CA SER A 187 -18.44 -9.66 -5.73
C SER A 187 -17.69 -8.32 -5.74
N PHE A 188 -16.44 -8.31 -6.24
CA PHE A 188 -15.65 -7.07 -6.33
C PHE A 188 -16.37 -5.97 -7.12
N THR A 189 -16.95 -6.30 -8.26
CA THR A 189 -17.67 -5.34 -9.12
C THR A 189 -18.85 -4.69 -8.39
N ALA A 190 -19.64 -5.48 -7.66
CA ALA A 190 -20.76 -4.97 -6.87
C ALA A 190 -20.28 -4.10 -5.70
N SER A 191 -19.19 -4.51 -5.04
CA SER A 191 -18.55 -3.76 -3.95
C SER A 191 -17.99 -2.42 -4.44
N TYR A 192 -17.33 -2.41 -5.60
CA TYR A 192 -16.81 -1.20 -6.22
C TYR A 192 -17.94 -0.24 -6.63
N LYS A 193 -19.01 -0.76 -7.25
CA LYS A 193 -20.18 0.05 -7.62
C LYS A 193 -20.82 0.72 -6.40
N LYS A 194 -20.97 -0.03 -5.30
CA LYS A 194 -21.50 0.51 -4.05
C LYS A 194 -20.56 1.55 -3.43
N SER A 195 -19.25 1.28 -3.38
CA SER A 195 -18.23 2.22 -2.95
C SER A 195 -18.28 3.51 -3.75
N SER A 196 -18.31 3.40 -5.07
CA SER A 196 -18.42 4.54 -5.99
C SER A 196 -19.67 5.40 -5.73
N GLY A 197 -20.79 4.77 -5.38
CA GLY A 197 -22.02 5.48 -5.01
C GLY A 197 -21.88 6.28 -3.71
N ILE A 198 -21.20 5.72 -2.71
CA ILE A 198 -20.92 6.40 -1.42
C ILE A 198 -19.97 7.57 -1.64
N VAL A 199 -18.89 7.31 -2.40
CA VAL A 199 -17.85 8.33 -2.66
C VAL A 199 -18.41 9.50 -3.43
N ARG A 200 -19.23 9.26 -4.47
CA ARG A 200 -19.81 10.33 -5.31
C ARG A 200 -20.55 11.39 -4.50
N LYS A 201 -21.18 10.98 -3.39
CA LYS A 201 -21.90 11.91 -2.49
C LYS A 201 -20.97 12.71 -1.57
N ASN A 202 -19.71 12.25 -1.38
CA ASN A 202 -18.78 12.79 -0.38
C ASN A 202 -17.36 13.03 -0.92
N VAL A 203 -17.22 13.23 -2.25
CA VAL A 203 -15.90 13.28 -2.92
C VAL A 203 -14.95 14.28 -2.27
N LEU A 204 -15.39 15.52 -2.09
CA LEU A 204 -14.54 16.59 -1.50
C LEU A 204 -14.10 16.26 -0.07
N ARG A 205 -14.99 15.69 0.73
CA ARG A 205 -14.67 15.29 2.10
C ARG A 205 -13.62 14.17 2.13
N ILE A 206 -13.76 13.19 1.25
CA ILE A 206 -12.84 12.04 1.17
C ILE A 206 -11.48 12.49 0.65
N ILE A 207 -11.43 13.29 -0.43
CA ILE A 207 -10.19 13.84 -0.95
C ILE A 207 -9.50 14.70 0.11
N GLY A 208 -10.23 15.61 0.76
CA GLY A 208 -9.71 16.43 1.84
C GLY A 208 -9.11 15.62 2.98
N THR A 209 -9.77 14.52 3.39
CA THR A 209 -9.25 13.60 4.42
C THR A 209 -7.98 12.91 3.98
N VAL A 210 -7.92 12.40 2.74
CA VAL A 210 -6.72 11.74 2.19
C VAL A 210 -5.55 12.72 2.08
N VAL A 211 -5.79 13.93 1.60
CA VAL A 211 -4.75 14.98 1.51
C VAL A 211 -4.25 15.36 2.90
N LEU A 212 -5.15 15.57 3.85
CA LEU A 212 -4.81 15.94 5.22
C LEU A 212 -3.99 14.85 5.91
N TYR A 213 -4.36 13.58 5.71
CA TYR A 213 -3.61 12.44 6.21
C TYR A 213 -2.19 12.37 5.62
N ASN A 214 -2.05 12.55 4.30
CA ASN A 214 -0.74 12.56 3.65
C ASN A 214 0.13 13.72 4.12
N LEU A 215 -0.44 14.91 4.31
CA LEU A 215 0.28 16.08 4.86
C LEU A 215 0.75 15.82 6.30
N ALA A 216 -0.11 15.27 7.15
CA ALA A 216 0.26 14.91 8.53
C ALA A 216 1.40 13.89 8.54
N LEU A 217 1.36 12.89 7.66
CA LEU A 217 2.39 11.86 7.55
C LEU A 217 3.71 12.45 7.06
N LEU A 218 3.69 13.37 6.10
CA LEU A 218 4.86 14.13 5.65
C LEU A 218 5.51 14.92 6.79
N VAL A 219 4.71 15.64 7.58
CA VAL A 219 5.21 16.40 8.74
C VAL A 219 5.88 15.45 9.75
N ILE A 220 5.27 14.32 10.06
CA ILE A 220 5.84 13.34 10.99
C ILE A 220 7.17 12.80 10.46
N ILE A 221 7.24 12.40 9.19
CA ILE A 221 8.48 11.92 8.56
C ILE A 221 9.58 12.99 8.62
N TYR A 222 9.23 14.25 8.34
CA TYR A 222 10.17 15.36 8.38
C TYR A 222 10.72 15.60 9.79
N ILE A 223 9.86 15.52 10.81
CA ILE A 223 10.29 15.63 12.22
C ILE A 223 11.25 14.51 12.59
N PHE A 224 10.92 13.24 12.23
CA PHE A 224 11.81 12.11 12.48
C PHE A 224 13.15 12.27 11.76
N TYR A 225 13.12 12.69 10.50
CA TYR A 225 14.35 12.97 9.74
C TYR A 225 15.20 14.05 10.40
N ALA A 226 14.60 15.15 10.86
CA ALA A 226 15.30 16.22 11.55
C ALA A 226 15.94 15.73 12.87
N ILE A 227 15.21 14.94 13.67
CA ILE A 227 15.73 14.35 14.91
C ILE A 227 16.92 13.46 14.61
N ILE A 228 16.82 12.53 13.66
CA ILE A 228 17.89 11.61 13.28
C ILE A 228 19.11 12.39 12.78
N SER A 229 18.90 13.43 11.96
CA SER A 229 19.99 14.27 11.45
C SER A 229 20.75 14.99 12.56
N VAL A 230 20.05 15.48 13.58
CA VAL A 230 20.69 16.10 14.76
C VAL A 230 21.54 15.09 15.50
N PHE A 231 21.06 13.86 15.71
CA PHE A 231 21.84 12.81 16.38
C PHE A 231 23.08 12.38 15.58
N LEU A 232 23.00 12.36 14.24
CA LEU A 232 24.11 12.01 13.37
C LEU A 232 25.19 13.11 13.29
N ILE A 233 24.83 14.37 13.53
CA ILE A 233 25.76 15.51 13.50
C ILE A 233 26.41 15.70 14.89
N ALA A 234 25.71 15.33 15.96
CA ALA A 234 26.16 15.52 17.34
C ALA A 234 27.04 14.34 17.88
N GLY A 235 27.09 13.20 17.20
CA GLY A 235 27.93 12.04 17.53
C GLY A 235 29.07 11.88 16.54
#